data_84e31151ea0c304d89c6bf98613076ae
#
_entry.id   84e31151ea0c304d89c6bf98613076ae
#
_cell.length_a   1.000
_cell.length_b   1.000
_cell.length_c   1.000
_cell.angle_alpha   90.00
_cell.angle_beta   90.00
_cell.angle_gamma   90.00
#
_symmetry.space_group_name_H-M   'P 1'
#
loop_
_entity.id
_entity.type
_entity.pdbx_description
1 polymer ?
#
loop_
_entity_poly.entity_id
_entity_poly.type
_entity_poly.pdbx_seq_one_letter_code
_entity_poly.pdbx_strand_id
1 'polypeptide(L)'
;ELAERLPQNPLVIQMDWQGPGKYGGRQRTYHTWLGCQEESMYGYSTIRYVDDGLGIEAGLAEKWEHNDDKSEWTLYFRKGLKWHDGEPWTVDDIMFWWEDMVLNEDHPRGPPDETRSGLGTICEFVKVDDYTLKMVFDAPAPLTADRLAMWVNGNIGPAEWAMPRHYLEQFHPTYNKDYVDYEEFDQKKLFRQNPDSTTTTSWMCTDVEIDVYQTWGRNHYYYCVDADGNQLPYLDGIDEIKAQDDEAGKAAVLAGQADFEWHQPFQLSDVATLKENEGTSGLETRFIDTGSGTGSMFFFNQDYREDKYRELFRTPEFQRALSHAWNRAEAQKIIYFNTGELTTGTLSPKAIEYQFDDEAKERYAEWRDLAVEYDPDMAMELLDSIDIVDTTDDGYRNFPDGSELLIRFDANGEGGDHATKNELLAKSWEEIGIKTMMNIIPSGFSEMWRAGEAMDHCRWEVGDGPNHLVFPQWLVPIGDERWAPLQGRMYSVRGTEKEGTEGDVDPWERQPPRLDPEPGGPIEKLWEIYDATKVEPDTMTRHKMVWDMMKIHVESGPYFMGCVANPPRLLHVSKDMRNVPIRDDLVTGGFGNPWILPHPAVWNPEIFYY
;
A
#
# COMPACT_ATOMS: atom_id res chain seq x y z
N GLU A 1 -9.50 34.45 -16.88
CA GLU A 1 -8.25 34.98 -16.30
C GLU A 1 -7.83 34.13 -15.09
N LEU A 2 -6.55 34.18 -14.67
CA LEU A 2 -6.00 33.32 -13.61
C LEU A 2 -6.75 33.47 -12.27
N ALA A 3 -7.12 34.70 -11.91
CA ALA A 3 -7.87 35.01 -10.69
C ALA A 3 -9.31 34.45 -10.66
N GLU A 4 -9.85 34.04 -11.79
CA GLU A 4 -11.17 33.42 -11.88
C GLU A 4 -11.09 31.89 -11.84
N ARG A 5 -9.89 31.32 -12.02
CA ARG A 5 -9.62 29.88 -12.07
C ARG A 5 -9.10 29.33 -10.75
N LEU A 6 -8.40 30.14 -9.98
CA LEU A 6 -7.77 29.72 -8.73
C LEU A 6 -8.63 30.05 -7.51
N PRO A 7 -8.57 29.24 -6.44
CA PRO A 7 -9.11 29.63 -5.14
C PRO A 7 -8.36 30.82 -4.56
N GLN A 8 -8.89 31.42 -3.50
CA GLN A 8 -8.29 32.60 -2.86
C GLN A 8 -6.88 32.32 -2.34
N ASN A 9 -6.65 31.12 -1.81
CA ASN A 9 -5.37 30.63 -1.27
C ASN A 9 -4.98 29.34 -2.00
N PRO A 10 -4.42 29.40 -3.21
CA PRO A 10 -3.99 28.20 -3.92
C PRO A 10 -2.88 27.47 -3.15
N LEU A 11 -2.77 26.15 -3.33
CA LEU A 11 -1.66 25.39 -2.79
C LEU A 11 -0.39 25.70 -3.59
N VAL A 12 0.66 26.14 -2.90
CA VAL A 12 1.96 26.37 -3.53
C VAL A 12 2.77 25.09 -3.51
N ILE A 13 3.19 24.61 -4.68
CA ILE A 13 4.11 23.49 -4.84
C ILE A 13 5.47 24.04 -5.17
N GLN A 14 6.42 23.80 -4.28
CA GLN A 14 7.81 24.21 -4.44
C GLN A 14 8.72 23.15 -3.81
N MET A 15 9.64 22.65 -4.60
CA MET A 15 10.67 21.71 -4.17
C MET A 15 12.04 22.39 -4.27
N ASP A 16 12.98 22.05 -3.38
CA ASP A 16 14.32 22.63 -3.37
C ASP A 16 15.10 22.39 -4.66
N TRP A 17 14.81 21.27 -5.35
CA TRP A 17 15.42 20.86 -6.60
C TRP A 17 14.67 21.35 -7.85
N GLN A 18 13.55 22.02 -7.68
CA GLN A 18 12.70 22.48 -8.79
C GLN A 18 13.30 23.67 -9.53
N GLY A 19 13.40 23.55 -10.86
CA GLY A 19 13.68 24.67 -11.76
C GLY A 19 12.40 25.35 -12.26
N PRO A 20 12.51 26.53 -12.91
CA PRO A 20 11.39 27.22 -13.54
C PRO A 20 10.73 26.32 -14.60
N GLY A 21 9.42 26.16 -14.53
CA GLY A 21 8.67 25.34 -15.46
C GLY A 21 8.28 26.05 -16.76
N LYS A 22 7.84 25.28 -17.73
CA LYS A 22 7.30 25.77 -19.01
C LYS A 22 6.00 25.03 -19.31
N TYR A 23 5.02 25.76 -19.80
CA TYR A 23 3.79 25.15 -20.27
C TYR A 23 3.96 24.49 -21.63
N GLY A 24 3.27 23.37 -21.80
CA GLY A 24 3.17 22.64 -23.05
C GLY A 24 3.70 21.22 -22.99
N GLY A 25 3.44 20.48 -24.05
CA GLY A 25 3.85 19.09 -24.17
C GLY A 25 2.89 18.10 -23.51
N ARG A 26 3.00 16.85 -23.95
CA ARG A 26 2.19 15.75 -23.44
C ARG A 26 3.13 14.61 -23.06
N GLN A 27 2.91 14.03 -21.88
CA GLN A 27 3.65 12.86 -21.43
C GLN A 27 3.05 11.62 -22.07
N ARG A 28 3.89 10.70 -22.51
CA ARG A 28 3.48 9.40 -23.04
C ARG A 28 3.88 8.30 -22.06
N THR A 29 3.01 7.33 -21.90
CA THR A 29 3.26 6.12 -21.12
C THR A 29 2.74 4.89 -21.84
N TYR A 30 3.39 3.73 -21.65
CA TYR A 30 3.08 2.50 -22.37
C TYR A 30 3.26 1.29 -21.46
N HIS A 31 2.17 0.75 -20.93
CA HIS A 31 2.21 -0.35 -19.95
C HIS A 31 0.98 -1.29 -20.08
N THR A 32 0.99 -2.38 -19.32
CA THR A 32 0.04 -3.50 -19.50
C THR A 32 -1.36 -3.24 -18.97
N TRP A 33 -1.58 -2.17 -18.20
CA TRP A 33 -2.89 -1.74 -17.75
C TRP A 33 -2.99 -0.21 -17.76
N LEU A 34 -4.20 0.28 -17.91
CA LEU A 34 -4.48 1.71 -17.97
C LEU A 34 -4.80 2.25 -16.56
N GLY A 35 -4.62 3.56 -16.40
CA GLY A 35 -4.86 4.22 -15.13
C GLY A 35 -3.67 4.17 -14.16
N CYS A 36 -2.49 3.71 -14.60
CA CYS A 36 -1.28 3.68 -13.80
C CYS A 36 -0.77 5.09 -13.49
N GLN A 37 -1.05 6.03 -14.36
CA GLN A 37 -0.77 7.44 -14.10
C GLN A 37 -1.68 8.02 -13.01
N GLU A 38 -2.84 7.43 -12.79
CA GLU A 38 -3.75 7.88 -11.73
C GLU A 38 -3.10 7.86 -10.36
N GLU A 39 -2.29 6.87 -10.08
CA GLU A 39 -1.58 6.74 -8.80
C GLU A 39 -0.48 7.79 -8.62
N SER A 40 0.04 8.33 -9.72
CA SER A 40 1.14 9.29 -9.73
C SER A 40 0.72 10.72 -10.04
N MET A 41 -0.39 10.90 -10.75
CA MET A 41 -0.68 12.13 -11.47
C MET A 41 -1.96 12.84 -11.02
N TYR A 42 -2.72 12.31 -10.06
CA TYR A 42 -4.02 12.90 -9.70
C TYR A 42 -3.95 14.21 -8.93
N GLY A 43 -2.93 14.45 -8.18
CA GLY A 43 -2.88 15.55 -7.22
C GLY A 43 -3.05 15.04 -5.78
N TYR A 44 -3.40 15.94 -4.88
CA TYR A 44 -3.34 15.68 -3.44
C TYR A 44 -4.71 15.35 -2.86
N SER A 45 -4.71 14.54 -1.80
CA SER A 45 -5.87 14.28 -0.97
C SER A 45 -6.27 15.51 -0.13
N THR A 46 -7.24 15.34 0.75
CA THR A 46 -7.70 16.38 1.67
C THR A 46 -6.54 16.98 2.48
N ILE A 47 -5.67 16.12 3.01
CA ILE A 47 -4.37 16.40 3.62
C ILE A 47 -3.34 15.62 2.80
N ARG A 48 -2.10 16.04 2.74
CA ARG A 48 -1.07 15.36 1.95
C ARG A 48 0.14 14.97 2.77
N TYR A 49 0.75 13.87 2.41
CA TYR A 49 2.10 13.56 2.86
C TYR A 49 3.13 14.45 2.18
N VAL A 50 4.17 14.81 2.92
CA VAL A 50 5.37 15.49 2.45
C VAL A 50 6.61 14.76 2.98
N ASP A 51 7.80 15.13 2.46
CA ASP A 51 9.08 14.60 2.92
C ASP A 51 9.13 13.06 2.89
N ASP A 52 8.70 12.46 1.77
CA ASP A 52 8.62 11.01 1.60
C ASP A 52 7.76 10.33 2.70
N GLY A 53 6.74 11.01 3.21
CA GLY A 53 5.82 10.48 4.20
C GLY A 53 6.19 10.76 5.66
N LEU A 54 7.27 11.48 5.93
CA LEU A 54 7.67 11.85 7.29
C LEU A 54 6.89 13.03 7.87
N GLY A 55 6.16 13.76 7.03
CA GLY A 55 5.31 14.87 7.44
C GLY A 55 3.96 14.84 6.74
N ILE A 56 3.00 15.59 7.29
CA ILE A 56 1.71 15.86 6.67
C ILE A 56 1.46 17.36 6.62
N GLU A 57 0.92 17.83 5.50
CA GLU A 57 0.61 19.23 5.25
C GLU A 57 -0.76 19.41 4.57
N ALA A 58 -1.14 20.68 4.39
CA ALA A 58 -2.33 21.06 3.66
C ALA A 58 -2.33 20.46 2.24
N GLY A 59 -3.48 19.91 1.84
CA GLY A 59 -3.79 19.46 0.49
C GLY A 59 -4.95 20.24 -0.08
N LEU A 60 -6.05 19.57 -0.40
CA LEU A 60 -7.31 20.23 -0.81
C LEU A 60 -7.86 21.09 0.33
N ALA A 61 -7.80 20.62 1.57
CA ALA A 61 -8.00 21.45 2.74
C ALA A 61 -6.83 22.44 2.91
N GLU A 62 -7.13 23.68 3.21
CA GLU A 62 -6.16 24.75 3.49
C GLU A 62 -5.49 24.55 4.85
N LYS A 63 -6.26 24.07 5.83
CA LYS A 63 -5.81 23.74 7.19
C LYS A 63 -6.82 22.84 7.87
N TRP A 64 -6.41 22.26 8.99
CA TRP A 64 -7.28 21.53 9.91
C TRP A 64 -6.94 21.83 11.37
N GLU A 65 -7.90 21.59 12.24
CA GLU A 65 -7.78 21.74 13.68
C GLU A 65 -8.47 20.56 14.36
N HIS A 66 -8.09 20.25 15.58
CA HIS A 66 -8.74 19.25 16.41
C HIS A 66 -8.78 19.69 17.89
N ASN A 67 -9.69 19.11 18.68
CA ASN A 67 -9.69 19.26 20.12
C ASN A 67 -8.58 18.43 20.79
N ASP A 68 -8.42 18.57 22.10
CA ASP A 68 -7.29 17.98 22.83
C ASP A 68 -7.25 16.45 22.76
N ASP A 69 -8.39 15.77 22.79
CA ASP A 69 -8.50 14.31 22.74
C ASP A 69 -8.68 13.76 21.32
N LYS A 70 -8.68 14.65 20.31
CA LYS A 70 -8.87 14.28 18.89
C LYS A 70 -10.19 13.58 18.57
N SER A 71 -11.24 13.84 19.37
CA SER A 71 -12.60 13.40 19.07
C SER A 71 -13.37 14.34 18.15
N GLU A 72 -12.87 15.55 17.93
CA GLU A 72 -13.42 16.52 16.98
C GLU A 72 -12.34 17.04 16.05
N TRP A 73 -12.59 16.97 14.75
CA TRP A 73 -11.72 17.50 13.70
C TRP A 73 -12.48 18.51 12.87
N THR A 74 -11.85 19.65 12.54
CA THR A 74 -12.41 20.67 11.68
C THR A 74 -11.50 20.87 10.49
N LEU A 75 -12.03 20.68 9.30
CA LEU A 75 -11.34 20.84 8.02
C LEU A 75 -11.79 22.15 7.38
N TYR A 76 -10.85 22.98 6.97
CA TYR A 76 -11.10 24.26 6.30
C TYR A 76 -10.63 24.16 4.85
N PHE A 77 -11.56 24.15 3.92
CA PHE A 77 -11.25 24.05 2.49
C PHE A 77 -10.99 25.42 1.87
N ARG A 78 -10.29 25.40 0.75
CA ARG A 78 -9.88 26.63 0.04
C ARG A 78 -11.10 27.32 -0.56
N LYS A 79 -11.35 28.58 -0.22
CA LYS A 79 -12.49 29.35 -0.74
C LYS A 79 -12.33 29.62 -2.24
N GLY A 80 -13.36 29.29 -2.99
CA GLY A 80 -13.37 29.46 -4.44
C GLY A 80 -12.77 28.29 -5.21
N LEU A 81 -12.63 27.10 -4.58
CA LEU A 81 -12.39 25.86 -5.30
C LEU A 81 -13.43 25.62 -6.38
N LYS A 82 -13.02 24.99 -7.45
CA LYS A 82 -13.88 24.64 -8.59
C LYS A 82 -13.60 23.23 -9.07
N TRP A 83 -14.63 22.61 -9.59
CA TRP A 83 -14.53 21.44 -10.43
C TRP A 83 -13.90 21.82 -11.79
N HIS A 84 -13.41 20.82 -12.55
CA HIS A 84 -12.74 21.10 -13.82
C HIS A 84 -13.64 21.75 -14.89
N ASP A 85 -14.96 21.61 -14.77
CA ASP A 85 -15.96 22.24 -15.64
C ASP A 85 -16.28 23.71 -15.25
N GLY A 86 -15.68 24.16 -14.14
CA GLY A 86 -15.80 25.52 -13.62
C GLY A 86 -16.91 25.74 -12.60
N GLU A 87 -17.72 24.70 -12.31
CA GLU A 87 -18.73 24.77 -11.25
C GLU A 87 -18.07 24.89 -9.88
N PRO A 88 -18.68 25.59 -8.91
CA PRO A 88 -18.13 25.71 -7.57
C PRO A 88 -18.02 24.34 -6.87
N TRP A 89 -16.89 24.09 -6.23
CA TRP A 89 -16.70 23.00 -5.30
C TRP A 89 -17.00 23.49 -3.87
N THR A 90 -17.83 22.78 -3.13
CA THR A 90 -18.20 23.13 -1.74
C THR A 90 -18.31 21.87 -0.86
N VAL A 91 -18.47 22.09 0.44
CA VAL A 91 -18.76 21.01 1.41
C VAL A 91 -20.06 20.26 1.08
N ASP A 92 -20.99 20.84 0.29
CA ASP A 92 -22.17 20.11 -0.18
C ASP A 92 -21.83 18.92 -1.08
N ASP A 93 -20.70 18.98 -1.79
CA ASP A 93 -20.21 17.84 -2.58
C ASP A 93 -19.69 16.70 -1.69
N ILE A 94 -19.12 17.04 -0.52
CA ILE A 94 -18.75 16.06 0.51
C ILE A 94 -20.01 15.50 1.19
N MET A 95 -20.98 16.36 1.53
CA MET A 95 -22.24 15.90 2.17
C MET A 95 -23.04 15.01 1.23
N PHE A 96 -23.02 15.27 -0.08
CA PHE A 96 -23.64 14.39 -1.08
C PHE A 96 -22.98 13.00 -1.08
N TRP A 97 -21.65 12.91 -1.07
CA TRP A 97 -20.95 11.65 -0.94
C TRP A 97 -21.28 10.95 0.39
N TRP A 98 -21.30 11.69 1.49
CA TRP A 98 -21.55 11.12 2.81
C TRP A 98 -22.98 10.61 2.99
N GLU A 99 -23.96 11.47 2.71
CA GLU A 99 -25.37 11.18 2.98
C GLU A 99 -26.00 10.26 1.92
N ASP A 100 -25.69 10.52 0.64
CA ASP A 100 -26.34 9.86 -0.47
C ASP A 100 -25.61 8.59 -0.95
N MET A 101 -24.35 8.39 -0.55
CA MET A 101 -23.56 7.22 -0.92
C MET A 101 -23.15 6.41 0.30
N VAL A 102 -22.40 6.99 1.25
CA VAL A 102 -21.84 6.25 2.38
C VAL A 102 -22.91 5.79 3.36
N LEU A 103 -23.83 6.66 3.75
CA LEU A 103 -24.92 6.36 4.69
C LEU A 103 -26.17 5.78 4.00
N ASN A 104 -26.16 5.66 2.70
CA ASN A 104 -27.29 5.16 1.94
C ASN A 104 -27.34 3.61 2.01
N GLU A 105 -28.34 3.08 2.67
CA GLU A 105 -28.53 1.63 2.84
C GLU A 105 -28.74 0.88 1.51
N ASP A 106 -29.23 1.55 0.49
CA ASP A 106 -29.43 1.00 -0.85
C ASP A 106 -28.13 1.01 -1.69
N HIS A 107 -27.04 1.65 -1.20
CA HIS A 107 -25.74 1.70 -1.84
C HIS A 107 -24.74 0.88 -1.02
N PRO A 108 -24.13 -0.18 -1.57
CA PRO A 108 -23.38 -1.18 -0.80
C PRO A 108 -22.02 -0.70 -0.25
N ARG A 109 -21.72 0.59 -0.29
CA ARG A 109 -20.42 1.12 0.13
C ARG A 109 -20.40 1.50 1.61
N GLY A 110 -19.58 0.79 2.38
CA GLY A 110 -19.40 1.10 3.80
C GLY A 110 -18.54 2.35 4.05
N PRO A 111 -18.68 2.96 5.25
CA PRO A 111 -17.85 4.09 5.66
C PRO A 111 -16.38 3.71 5.74
N PRO A 112 -15.45 4.52 5.18
CA PRO A 112 -14.03 4.27 5.22
C PRO A 112 -13.42 4.50 6.62
N ASP A 113 -12.22 3.98 6.84
CA ASP A 113 -11.58 3.94 8.16
C ASP A 113 -11.30 5.34 8.75
N GLU A 114 -11.03 6.34 7.91
CA GLU A 114 -10.82 7.72 8.35
C GLU A 114 -12.06 8.38 8.94
N THR A 115 -13.24 7.81 8.70
CA THR A 115 -14.51 8.26 9.28
C THR A 115 -14.88 7.52 10.57
N ARG A 116 -14.01 6.65 11.09
CA ARG A 116 -14.26 5.86 12.29
C ARG A 116 -13.44 6.35 13.48
N SER A 117 -14.09 6.36 14.65
CA SER A 117 -13.39 6.56 15.92
C SER A 117 -12.46 5.38 16.25
N GLY A 118 -11.65 5.54 17.28
CA GLY A 118 -10.85 4.44 17.83
C GLY A 118 -11.68 3.25 18.33
N LEU A 119 -12.95 3.44 18.59
CA LEU A 119 -13.90 2.37 18.92
C LEU A 119 -14.57 1.74 17.70
N GLY A 120 -14.28 2.23 16.50
CA GLY A 120 -14.85 1.73 15.25
C GLY A 120 -16.19 2.34 14.85
N THR A 121 -16.75 3.21 15.66
CA THR A 121 -18.03 3.89 15.40
C THR A 121 -17.82 4.99 14.35
N ILE A 122 -18.75 5.12 13.41
CA ILE A 122 -18.69 6.19 12.40
C ILE A 122 -18.94 7.56 13.03
N CYS A 123 -18.26 8.58 12.52
CA CYS A 123 -18.43 9.96 12.96
C CYS A 123 -19.70 10.60 12.38
N GLU A 124 -20.07 11.73 12.93
CA GLU A 124 -21.04 12.65 12.35
C GLU A 124 -20.31 13.71 11.51
N PHE A 125 -20.75 13.93 10.26
CA PHE A 125 -20.30 15.05 9.44
C PHE A 125 -21.22 16.24 9.67
N VAL A 126 -20.64 17.37 10.03
CA VAL A 126 -21.37 18.63 10.26
C VAL A 126 -20.85 19.68 9.29
N LYS A 127 -21.66 20.06 8.32
CA LYS A 127 -21.39 21.23 7.47
C LYS A 127 -21.53 22.49 8.32
N VAL A 128 -20.42 23.20 8.54
CA VAL A 128 -20.42 24.49 9.27
C VAL A 128 -20.73 25.64 8.31
N ASP A 129 -20.08 25.65 7.15
CA ASP A 129 -20.34 26.54 6.02
C ASP A 129 -19.89 25.87 4.72
N ASP A 130 -19.93 26.59 3.59
CA ASP A 130 -19.61 26.04 2.27
C ASP A 130 -18.16 25.53 2.13
N TYR A 131 -17.26 25.92 3.04
CA TYR A 131 -15.84 25.56 3.01
C TYR A 131 -15.33 25.03 4.34
N THR A 132 -16.22 24.71 5.29
CA THR A 132 -15.85 24.21 6.62
C THR A 132 -16.67 22.98 6.97
N LEU A 133 -15.99 21.86 7.14
CA LEU A 133 -16.54 20.58 7.58
C LEU A 133 -16.01 20.24 8.97
N LYS A 134 -16.90 19.81 9.86
CA LYS A 134 -16.53 19.23 11.15
C LYS A 134 -16.87 17.74 11.16
N MET A 135 -15.92 16.93 11.65
CA MET A 135 -16.10 15.51 11.96
C MET A 135 -16.19 15.36 13.47
N VAL A 136 -17.27 14.76 13.96
CA VAL A 136 -17.51 14.55 15.39
C VAL A 136 -17.56 13.06 15.68
N PHE A 137 -16.61 12.59 16.46
CA PHE A 137 -16.47 11.20 16.85
C PHE A 137 -16.95 10.99 18.29
N ASP A 138 -17.43 9.80 18.61
CA ASP A 138 -17.84 9.40 19.96
C ASP A 138 -16.65 9.05 20.88
N ALA A 139 -15.47 8.88 20.30
CA ALA A 139 -14.22 8.57 20.98
C ALA A 139 -13.04 9.18 20.21
N PRO A 140 -11.81 9.20 20.77
CA PRO A 140 -10.63 9.70 20.05
C PRO A 140 -10.43 9.02 18.69
N ALA A 141 -10.04 9.81 17.70
CA ALA A 141 -9.70 9.38 16.34
C ALA A 141 -8.34 9.98 15.93
N PRO A 142 -7.25 9.59 16.58
CA PRO A 142 -5.96 10.27 16.45
C PRO A 142 -5.26 10.07 15.10
N LEU A 143 -5.68 9.08 14.31
CA LEU A 143 -5.11 8.78 12.99
C LEU A 143 -5.87 9.45 11.84
N THR A 144 -6.87 10.29 12.11
CA THR A 144 -7.71 10.89 11.06
C THR A 144 -6.88 11.68 10.05
N ALA A 145 -5.93 12.52 10.49
CA ALA A 145 -5.10 13.30 9.58
C ALA A 145 -4.16 12.41 8.73
N ASP A 146 -3.53 11.42 9.34
CA ASP A 146 -2.65 10.47 8.63
C ASP A 146 -3.43 9.68 7.57
N ARG A 147 -4.64 9.22 7.90
CA ARG A 147 -5.53 8.50 6.97
C ARG A 147 -6.05 9.41 5.85
N LEU A 148 -6.35 10.66 6.15
CA LEU A 148 -6.75 11.64 5.14
C LEU A 148 -5.61 12.04 4.21
N ALA A 149 -4.35 11.86 4.63
CA ALA A 149 -3.18 12.06 3.80
C ALA A 149 -2.82 10.83 2.97
N MET A 150 -3.30 9.65 3.37
CA MET A 150 -3.04 8.42 2.67
C MET A 150 -3.77 8.38 1.32
N TRP A 151 -3.19 7.65 0.37
CA TRP A 151 -3.88 7.34 -0.88
C TRP A 151 -5.14 6.52 -0.58
N VAL A 152 -6.25 7.09 -0.92
CA VAL A 152 -7.55 6.46 -0.70
C VAL A 152 -7.87 5.65 -1.93
N ASN A 153 -7.77 4.39 -1.71
CA ASN A 153 -7.97 3.30 -2.64
C ASN A 153 -8.79 3.60 -3.88
N GLY A 154 -8.16 3.26 -4.98
CA GLY A 154 -8.87 2.67 -6.09
C GLY A 154 -9.74 3.54 -6.90
N ASN A 155 -10.10 4.61 -6.70
CA ASN A 155 -10.81 5.45 -7.55
C ASN A 155 -10.62 6.83 -7.22
N ILE A 156 -9.55 7.04 -6.46
CA ILE A 156 -9.91 8.00 -5.99
C ILE A 156 -9.19 8.91 -5.24
N GLY A 157 -8.09 8.86 -5.07
CA GLY A 157 -7.36 9.87 -4.45
C GLY A 157 -8.26 10.91 -3.74
N PRO A 158 -8.00 12.16 -3.90
CA PRO A 158 -8.78 13.22 -3.26
C PRO A 158 -10.25 13.28 -3.66
N ALA A 159 -10.63 12.62 -4.74
CA ALA A 159 -11.94 12.77 -5.33
C ALA A 159 -13.05 11.92 -4.68
N GLU A 160 -12.71 10.97 -3.83
CA GLU A 160 -13.75 10.11 -3.26
C GLU A 160 -14.55 10.77 -2.16
N TRP A 161 -13.96 11.67 -1.41
CA TRP A 161 -14.66 12.42 -0.38
C TRP A 161 -15.59 13.52 -0.89
N ALA A 162 -15.37 14.00 -2.12
CA ALA A 162 -16.21 14.98 -2.74
C ALA A 162 -16.65 14.47 -4.11
N MET A 163 -17.95 14.35 -4.29
CA MET A 163 -18.55 13.94 -5.55
C MET A 163 -19.26 15.12 -6.19
N PRO A 164 -19.08 15.34 -7.50
CA PRO A 164 -19.68 16.49 -8.19
C PRO A 164 -21.20 16.35 -8.23
N ARG A 165 -21.86 16.86 -7.21
CA ARG A 165 -23.31 16.74 -7.04
C ARG A 165 -24.07 17.23 -8.26
N HIS A 166 -23.70 18.40 -8.80
CA HIS A 166 -24.34 19.02 -9.97
C HIS A 166 -24.35 18.12 -11.21
N TYR A 167 -23.34 17.23 -11.34
CA TYR A 167 -23.26 16.26 -12.41
C TYR A 167 -23.92 14.93 -12.04
N LEU A 168 -23.64 14.39 -10.83
CA LEU A 168 -24.02 13.02 -10.49
C LEU A 168 -25.47 12.86 -10.01
N GLU A 169 -26.10 13.91 -9.44
CA GLU A 169 -27.49 13.80 -8.96
C GLU A 169 -28.48 13.44 -10.08
N GLN A 170 -28.17 13.77 -11.34
CA GLN A 170 -28.99 13.41 -12.49
C GLN A 170 -29.04 11.90 -12.78
N PHE A 171 -28.10 11.11 -12.28
CA PHE A 171 -28.04 9.66 -12.43
C PHE A 171 -28.41 8.92 -11.13
N HIS A 172 -28.63 9.65 -10.04
CA HIS A 172 -28.88 9.06 -8.74
C HIS A 172 -30.38 8.75 -8.55
N PRO A 173 -30.76 7.50 -8.16
CA PRO A 173 -32.17 7.08 -8.06
C PRO A 173 -33.02 7.90 -7.08
N THR A 174 -32.42 8.53 -6.08
CA THR A 174 -33.13 9.42 -5.16
C THR A 174 -33.62 10.68 -5.86
N TYR A 175 -32.84 11.27 -6.76
CA TYR A 175 -33.10 12.53 -7.42
C TYR A 175 -33.72 12.37 -8.81
N ASN A 176 -33.37 11.29 -9.52
CA ASN A 176 -33.91 11.00 -10.85
C ASN A 176 -34.59 9.61 -10.86
N LYS A 177 -35.91 9.60 -11.00
CA LYS A 177 -36.74 8.38 -10.97
C LYS A 177 -36.71 7.57 -12.27
N ASP A 178 -35.99 8.03 -13.29
CA ASP A 178 -35.74 7.24 -14.49
C ASP A 178 -34.73 6.11 -14.22
N TYR A 179 -33.97 6.22 -13.13
CA TYR A 179 -33.03 5.20 -12.63
C TYR A 179 -33.65 4.46 -11.44
N VAL A 180 -33.51 3.14 -11.43
CA VAL A 180 -34.08 2.24 -10.39
C VAL A 180 -33.01 1.60 -9.49
N ASP A 181 -31.73 1.72 -9.91
CA ASP A 181 -30.55 1.23 -9.21
C ASP A 181 -29.36 2.18 -9.42
N TYR A 182 -28.20 1.81 -8.89
CA TYR A 182 -26.99 2.63 -8.91
C TYR A 182 -26.01 2.26 -10.03
N GLU A 183 -26.34 1.36 -10.95
CA GLU A 183 -25.40 0.86 -11.96
C GLU A 183 -24.90 1.99 -12.87
N GLU A 184 -25.81 2.80 -13.41
CA GLU A 184 -25.45 3.96 -14.24
C GLU A 184 -24.69 5.03 -13.42
N PHE A 185 -25.13 5.29 -12.19
CA PHE A 185 -24.47 6.22 -11.28
C PHE A 185 -23.03 5.82 -11.04
N ASP A 186 -22.77 4.55 -10.72
CA ASP A 186 -21.44 4.02 -10.46
C ASP A 186 -20.52 4.09 -11.68
N GLN A 187 -21.06 3.94 -12.87
CA GLN A 187 -20.30 4.16 -14.11
C GLN A 187 -19.99 5.64 -14.34
N LYS A 188 -20.96 6.53 -14.09
CA LYS A 188 -20.80 7.97 -14.33
C LYS A 188 -19.83 8.64 -13.35
N LYS A 189 -19.71 8.16 -12.13
CA LYS A 189 -18.73 8.69 -11.16
C LYS A 189 -17.27 8.34 -11.47
N LEU A 190 -17.01 7.36 -12.35
CA LEU A 190 -15.65 6.92 -12.72
C LEU A 190 -14.97 7.96 -13.60
N PHE A 191 -14.53 9.09 -13.03
CA PHE A 191 -13.94 10.23 -13.76
C PHE A 191 -12.75 9.85 -14.65
N ARG A 192 -12.05 8.78 -14.35
CA ARG A 192 -10.92 8.27 -15.15
C ARG A 192 -11.35 7.55 -16.43
N GLN A 193 -12.56 7.02 -16.47
CA GLN A 193 -13.11 6.28 -17.61
C GLN A 193 -14.33 7.00 -18.24
N ASN A 194 -14.63 8.19 -17.80
CA ASN A 194 -15.77 8.97 -18.25
C ASN A 194 -15.36 10.42 -18.50
N PRO A 195 -15.12 10.80 -19.77
CA PRO A 195 -14.75 12.17 -20.13
C PRO A 195 -15.81 13.24 -19.77
N ASP A 196 -17.06 12.83 -19.54
CA ASP A 196 -18.13 13.75 -19.12
C ASP A 196 -18.13 13.98 -17.59
N SER A 197 -17.43 13.13 -16.80
CA SER A 197 -17.35 13.28 -15.36
C SER A 197 -16.37 14.37 -14.96
N THR A 198 -16.73 15.16 -13.98
CA THR A 198 -15.87 16.24 -13.49
C THR A 198 -15.03 15.84 -12.29
N THR A 199 -13.86 16.45 -12.14
CA THR A 199 -12.87 16.12 -11.10
C THR A 199 -12.11 17.36 -10.61
N THR A 200 -11.43 17.24 -9.46
CA THR A 200 -10.49 18.24 -8.92
C THR A 200 -9.02 17.87 -9.17
N THR A 201 -8.75 16.77 -9.86
CA THR A 201 -7.40 16.29 -10.16
C THR A 201 -6.65 17.21 -11.13
N SER A 202 -5.32 17.10 -11.18
CA SER A 202 -4.43 17.91 -12.02
C SER A 202 -4.67 17.72 -13.52
N TRP A 203 -5.05 16.51 -13.92
CA TRP A 203 -5.50 16.18 -15.27
C TRP A 203 -6.85 15.49 -15.20
N MET A 204 -7.61 15.55 -16.27
CA MET A 204 -8.92 14.95 -16.42
C MET A 204 -8.94 14.04 -17.65
N CYS A 205 -9.70 12.96 -17.60
CA CYS A 205 -9.92 12.11 -18.77
C CYS A 205 -10.63 12.90 -19.87
N THR A 206 -10.06 12.92 -21.06
CA THR A 206 -10.64 13.61 -22.23
C THR A 206 -11.09 12.65 -23.31
N ASP A 207 -10.52 11.46 -23.36
CA ASP A 207 -10.89 10.40 -24.28
C ASP A 207 -10.42 9.06 -23.73
N VAL A 208 -11.17 7.99 -23.98
CA VAL A 208 -10.86 6.64 -23.50
C VAL A 208 -11.47 5.58 -24.43
N GLU A 209 -10.66 4.61 -24.76
CA GLU A 209 -11.10 3.32 -25.27
C GLU A 209 -10.66 2.25 -24.27
N ILE A 210 -11.63 1.68 -23.55
CA ILE A 210 -11.37 0.74 -22.46
C ILE A 210 -10.46 -0.39 -22.94
N ASP A 211 -9.42 -0.69 -22.17
CA ASP A 211 -8.39 -1.68 -22.49
C ASP A 211 -7.51 -1.38 -23.72
N VAL A 212 -7.55 -0.18 -24.28
CA VAL A 212 -6.72 0.22 -25.42
C VAL A 212 -5.89 1.47 -25.09
N TYR A 213 -6.54 2.58 -24.71
CA TYR A 213 -5.85 3.82 -24.38
C TYR A 213 -6.69 4.72 -23.46
N GLN A 214 -6.00 5.65 -22.80
CA GLN A 214 -6.61 6.80 -22.11
C GLN A 214 -5.85 8.08 -22.47
N THR A 215 -6.58 9.17 -22.63
CA THR A 215 -6.02 10.50 -22.89
C THR A 215 -6.48 11.47 -21.81
N TRP A 216 -5.53 12.17 -21.22
CA TRP A 216 -5.77 13.13 -20.16
C TRP A 216 -5.42 14.53 -20.62
N GLY A 217 -6.27 15.51 -20.29
CA GLY A 217 -6.06 16.93 -20.55
C GLY A 217 -5.84 17.69 -19.26
N ARG A 218 -5.17 18.84 -19.34
CA ARG A 218 -4.94 19.72 -18.19
C ARG A 218 -6.25 20.21 -17.59
N ASN A 219 -6.37 20.12 -16.26
CA ASN A 219 -7.44 20.79 -15.53
C ASN A 219 -7.13 22.30 -15.38
N HIS A 220 -7.89 23.14 -16.04
CA HIS A 220 -7.72 24.59 -16.01
C HIS A 220 -8.18 25.25 -14.72
N TYR A 221 -8.80 24.51 -13.81
CA TYR A 221 -9.24 24.96 -12.48
C TYR A 221 -8.46 24.28 -11.36
N TYR A 222 -7.37 23.58 -11.70
CA TYR A 222 -6.54 22.93 -10.67
C TYR A 222 -6.01 23.97 -9.68
N TYR A 223 -6.11 23.67 -8.39
CA TYR A 223 -5.94 24.63 -7.30
C TYR A 223 -4.47 24.87 -6.87
N CYS A 224 -3.50 24.22 -7.52
CA CYS A 224 -2.09 24.38 -7.22
C CYS A 224 -1.40 25.40 -8.13
N VAL A 225 -0.40 26.08 -7.56
CA VAL A 225 0.49 27.00 -8.26
C VAL A 225 1.94 26.69 -7.91
N ASP A 226 2.89 27.15 -8.76
CA ASP A 226 4.30 27.21 -8.38
C ASP A 226 4.59 28.40 -7.45
N ALA A 227 5.85 28.57 -7.04
CA ALA A 227 6.28 29.66 -6.18
C ALA A 227 6.13 31.07 -6.80
N ASP A 228 6.09 31.15 -8.13
CA ASP A 228 5.89 32.40 -8.87
C ASP A 228 4.40 32.71 -9.10
N GLY A 229 3.49 31.82 -8.64
CA GLY A 229 2.05 31.93 -8.79
C GLY A 229 1.52 31.45 -10.15
N ASN A 230 2.30 30.73 -10.94
CA ASN A 230 1.84 30.13 -12.18
C ASN A 230 0.99 28.88 -11.87
N GLN A 231 -0.19 28.77 -12.48
CA GLN A 231 -1.08 27.64 -12.25
C GLN A 231 -0.50 26.34 -12.82
N LEU A 232 -0.51 25.29 -12.01
CA LEU A 232 -0.11 23.94 -12.39
C LEU A 232 -1.32 23.15 -12.98
N PRO A 233 -1.09 22.03 -13.66
CA PRO A 233 0.20 21.46 -14.09
C PRO A 233 0.80 22.19 -15.31
N TYR A 234 2.11 21.98 -15.56
CA TYR A 234 2.76 22.56 -16.74
C TYR A 234 2.48 21.78 -18.03
N LEU A 235 2.40 20.44 -17.95
CA LEU A 235 2.10 19.60 -19.12
C LEU A 235 0.64 19.80 -19.57
N ASP A 236 0.42 19.81 -20.89
CA ASP A 236 -0.93 19.92 -21.47
C ASP A 236 -1.75 18.63 -21.28
N GLY A 237 -1.11 17.52 -21.04
CA GLY A 237 -1.80 16.25 -20.82
C GLY A 237 -0.88 15.03 -20.80
N ILE A 238 -1.53 13.88 -20.71
CA ILE A 238 -0.92 12.55 -20.66
C ILE A 238 -1.62 11.65 -21.66
N ASP A 239 -0.86 10.86 -22.39
CA ASP A 239 -1.33 9.84 -23.31
C ASP A 239 -0.87 8.47 -22.84
N GLU A 240 -1.81 7.64 -22.40
CA GLU A 240 -1.58 6.28 -21.95
C GLU A 240 -2.00 5.28 -23.03
N ILE A 241 -1.14 4.35 -23.36
CA ILE A 241 -1.43 3.26 -24.31
C ILE A 241 -1.21 1.93 -23.61
N LYS A 242 -2.20 1.04 -23.69
CA LYS A 242 -2.10 -0.30 -23.10
C LYS A 242 -1.21 -1.20 -23.95
N ALA A 243 -0.18 -1.75 -23.34
CA ALA A 243 0.61 -2.82 -23.92
C ALA A 243 -0.16 -4.15 -23.87
N GLN A 244 0.06 -5.01 -24.84
CA GLN A 244 -0.58 -6.32 -24.91
C GLN A 244 -0.09 -7.23 -23.76
N ASP A 245 1.20 -7.15 -23.45
CA ASP A 245 1.88 -7.89 -22.39
C ASP A 245 3.14 -7.14 -21.95
N ASP A 246 3.82 -7.66 -20.94
CA ASP A 246 5.03 -7.04 -20.37
C ASP A 246 6.16 -6.88 -21.40
N GLU A 247 6.35 -7.84 -22.26
CA GLU A 247 7.41 -7.77 -23.28
C GLU A 247 7.11 -6.70 -24.34
N ALA A 248 5.83 -6.52 -24.71
CA ALA A 248 5.40 -5.42 -25.58
C ALA A 248 5.61 -4.07 -24.92
N GLY A 249 5.31 -3.95 -23.62
CA GLY A 249 5.57 -2.75 -22.82
C GLY A 249 7.07 -2.41 -22.75
N LYS A 250 7.91 -3.39 -22.42
CA LYS A 250 9.37 -3.25 -22.43
C LYS A 250 9.89 -2.79 -23.80
N ALA A 251 9.41 -3.43 -24.88
CA ALA A 251 9.82 -3.08 -26.23
C ALA A 251 9.44 -1.63 -26.60
N ALA A 252 8.26 -1.16 -26.19
CA ALA A 252 7.80 0.20 -26.43
C ALA A 252 8.68 1.24 -25.69
N VAL A 253 9.02 0.99 -24.44
CA VAL A 253 9.95 1.83 -23.66
C VAL A 253 11.33 1.88 -24.32
N LEU A 254 11.90 0.75 -24.69
CA LEU A 254 13.20 0.69 -25.38
C LEU A 254 13.18 1.38 -26.74
N ALA A 255 12.04 1.43 -27.41
CA ALA A 255 11.84 2.16 -28.68
C ALA A 255 11.60 3.68 -28.48
N GLY A 256 11.58 4.20 -27.25
CA GLY A 256 11.35 5.63 -26.97
C GLY A 256 9.91 6.08 -27.15
N GLN A 257 8.95 5.15 -26.97
CA GLN A 257 7.53 5.47 -27.06
C GLN A 257 6.93 5.98 -25.74
N ALA A 258 7.68 5.90 -24.63
CA ALA A 258 7.31 6.43 -23.32
C ALA A 258 8.21 7.61 -22.93
N ASP A 259 7.74 8.44 -22.00
CA ASP A 259 8.46 9.60 -21.48
C ASP A 259 8.72 9.52 -19.98
N PHE A 260 7.79 8.89 -19.24
CA PHE A 260 7.90 8.67 -17.80
C PHE A 260 7.26 7.32 -17.46
N GLU A 261 8.07 6.43 -16.89
CA GLU A 261 7.62 5.08 -16.55
C GLU A 261 8.26 4.61 -15.24
N TRP A 262 7.44 4.25 -14.29
CA TRP A 262 7.85 3.69 -13.02
C TRP A 262 7.10 2.39 -12.67
N HIS A 263 6.01 2.11 -13.37
CA HIS A 263 5.17 0.92 -13.18
C HIS A 263 5.53 -0.24 -14.10
N GLN A 264 6.51 -0.06 -14.98
CA GLN A 264 6.86 -1.09 -15.92
C GLN A 264 7.42 -2.35 -15.24
N PRO A 265 7.21 -3.51 -15.82
CA PRO A 265 7.70 -4.80 -15.31
C PRO A 265 9.21 -4.98 -15.46
N PHE A 266 9.97 -3.90 -15.55
CA PHE A 266 11.42 -3.94 -15.55
C PHE A 266 11.96 -4.31 -14.19
N GLN A 267 12.86 -5.29 -14.20
CA GLN A 267 13.55 -5.77 -13.01
C GLN A 267 15.00 -5.28 -13.02
N LEU A 268 15.69 -5.43 -11.92
CA LEU A 268 17.11 -5.07 -11.84
C LEU A 268 17.98 -5.83 -12.85
N SER A 269 17.56 -7.02 -13.28
CA SER A 269 18.20 -7.78 -14.36
C SER A 269 18.16 -7.08 -15.73
N ASP A 270 17.20 -6.19 -15.95
CA ASP A 270 17.03 -5.48 -17.22
C ASP A 270 17.93 -4.23 -17.33
N VAL A 271 18.59 -3.83 -16.23
CA VAL A 271 19.37 -2.59 -16.14
C VAL A 271 20.43 -2.47 -17.23
N ALA A 272 21.15 -3.55 -17.54
CA ALA A 272 22.16 -3.52 -18.60
C ALA A 272 21.55 -3.17 -19.95
N THR A 273 20.46 -3.85 -20.33
CA THR A 273 19.72 -3.60 -21.57
C THR A 273 19.16 -2.17 -21.62
N LEU A 274 18.61 -1.68 -20.51
CA LEU A 274 18.08 -0.33 -20.43
C LEU A 274 19.17 0.71 -20.63
N LYS A 275 20.31 0.58 -19.93
CA LYS A 275 21.46 1.48 -20.04
C LYS A 275 22.09 1.50 -21.44
N GLU A 276 22.20 0.35 -22.10
CA GLU A 276 22.68 0.24 -23.47
C GLU A 276 21.76 0.96 -24.46
N ASN A 277 20.46 0.99 -24.20
CA ASN A 277 19.46 1.57 -25.09
C ASN A 277 19.09 3.03 -24.77
N GLU A 278 19.65 3.65 -23.74
CA GLU A 278 19.37 5.05 -23.38
C GLU A 278 19.62 6.06 -24.53
N GLY A 279 20.55 5.73 -25.43
CA GLY A 279 20.85 6.56 -26.61
C GLY A 279 19.76 6.48 -27.69
N THR A 280 19.14 5.32 -27.84
CA THR A 280 18.11 5.05 -28.86
C THR A 280 16.71 5.42 -28.35
N SER A 281 16.42 5.07 -27.12
CA SER A 281 15.11 5.35 -26.48
C SER A 281 14.93 6.83 -26.14
N GLY A 282 16.02 7.59 -25.94
CA GLY A 282 15.95 8.95 -25.40
C GLY A 282 15.57 9.00 -23.94
N LEU A 283 15.46 7.86 -23.25
CA LEU A 283 15.18 7.76 -21.84
C LEU A 283 16.46 7.69 -21.02
N GLU A 284 16.38 8.06 -19.76
CA GLU A 284 17.36 7.85 -18.71
C GLU A 284 16.76 6.89 -17.68
N THR A 285 17.51 5.87 -17.32
CA THR A 285 17.12 4.96 -16.24
C THR A 285 17.68 5.47 -14.92
N ARG A 286 16.80 5.81 -13.99
CA ARG A 286 17.13 6.26 -12.64
C ARG A 286 16.74 5.17 -11.63
N PHE A 287 17.29 5.29 -10.44
CA PHE A 287 16.97 4.42 -9.30
C PHE A 287 16.41 5.28 -8.19
N ILE A 288 15.36 4.79 -7.56
CA ILE A 288 14.81 5.34 -6.33
C ILE A 288 14.60 4.20 -5.34
N ASP A 289 14.42 4.53 -4.10
CA ASP A 289 14.12 3.53 -3.08
C ASP A 289 12.64 3.10 -3.15
N THR A 290 12.38 1.81 -2.94
CA THR A 290 10.98 1.33 -2.84
C THR A 290 10.32 1.74 -1.53
N GLY A 291 11.10 1.85 -0.44
CA GLY A 291 10.56 1.95 0.91
C GLY A 291 9.99 0.63 1.44
N SER A 292 10.09 -0.44 0.69
CA SER A 292 9.58 -1.76 1.06
C SER A 292 10.30 -2.33 2.28
N GLY A 293 9.55 -2.88 3.23
CA GLY A 293 10.10 -3.52 4.43
C GLY A 293 10.83 -4.81 4.10
N THR A 294 10.34 -5.51 3.10
CA THR A 294 10.97 -6.71 2.57
C THR A 294 10.57 -6.89 1.11
N GLY A 295 11.49 -7.26 0.27
CA GLY A 295 11.21 -7.70 -1.10
C GLY A 295 10.51 -9.06 -1.09
N SER A 296 10.68 -9.84 -2.15
CA SER A 296 10.02 -11.16 -2.22
C SER A 296 10.24 -11.97 -0.94
N MET A 297 9.16 -12.37 -0.29
CA MET A 297 9.19 -13.03 1.01
C MET A 297 8.49 -14.39 0.99
N PHE A 298 8.62 -15.09 2.12
CA PHE A 298 7.91 -16.32 2.45
C PHE A 298 7.28 -16.19 3.84
N PHE A 299 6.08 -16.69 4.03
CA PHE A 299 5.48 -16.82 5.36
C PHE A 299 4.50 -17.99 5.42
N PHE A 300 4.47 -18.65 6.58
CA PHE A 300 3.52 -19.71 6.84
C PHE A 300 2.14 -19.17 7.18
N ASN A 301 1.13 -19.98 6.88
CA ASN A 301 -0.22 -19.78 7.40
C ASN A 301 -0.24 -20.19 8.88
N GLN A 302 -0.22 -19.20 9.79
CA GLN A 302 -0.27 -19.42 11.23
C GLN A 302 -1.57 -20.08 11.69
N ASP A 303 -2.56 -20.16 10.80
CA ASP A 303 -3.88 -20.74 11.02
C ASP A 303 -4.12 -21.96 10.12
N TYR A 304 -3.03 -22.63 9.70
CA TYR A 304 -3.12 -23.81 8.86
C TYR A 304 -3.97 -24.90 9.52
N ARG A 305 -4.81 -25.57 8.73
CA ARG A 305 -5.83 -26.49 9.24
C ARG A 305 -5.27 -27.71 9.96
N GLU A 306 -4.12 -28.25 9.52
CA GLU A 306 -3.50 -29.40 10.15
C GLU A 306 -2.77 -29.01 11.44
N ASP A 307 -3.24 -29.53 12.59
CA ASP A 307 -2.78 -29.16 13.94
C ASP A 307 -1.25 -29.24 14.08
N LYS A 308 -0.64 -30.36 13.69
CA LYS A 308 0.81 -30.57 13.87
C LYS A 308 1.66 -29.57 13.09
N TYR A 309 1.22 -29.16 11.89
CA TYR A 309 1.89 -28.14 11.10
C TYR A 309 1.64 -26.75 11.68
N ARG A 310 0.40 -26.47 12.11
CA ARG A 310 0.05 -25.20 12.73
C ARG A 310 0.85 -24.97 14.01
N GLU A 311 0.97 -25.97 14.87
CA GLU A 311 1.80 -25.92 16.08
C GLU A 311 3.27 -25.66 15.73
N LEU A 312 3.81 -26.37 14.73
CA LEU A 312 5.17 -26.19 14.26
C LEU A 312 5.41 -24.78 13.71
N PHE A 313 4.49 -24.26 12.87
CA PHE A 313 4.59 -22.92 12.28
C PHE A 313 4.54 -21.80 13.32
N ARG A 314 3.93 -22.05 14.48
CA ARG A 314 3.88 -21.12 15.62
C ARG A 314 5.07 -21.26 16.57
N THR A 315 5.95 -22.23 16.33
CA THR A 315 7.14 -22.45 17.16
C THR A 315 8.28 -21.53 16.71
N PRO A 316 8.74 -20.57 17.56
CA PRO A 316 9.77 -19.61 17.17
C PRO A 316 11.09 -20.27 16.76
N GLU A 317 11.49 -21.35 17.42
CA GLU A 317 12.70 -22.11 17.11
C GLU A 317 12.66 -22.65 15.68
N PHE A 318 11.51 -23.17 15.23
CA PHE A 318 11.33 -23.63 13.85
C PHE A 318 11.46 -22.49 12.84
N GLN A 319 10.76 -21.39 13.07
CA GLN A 319 10.81 -20.23 12.18
C GLN A 319 12.22 -19.64 12.10
N ARG A 320 12.92 -19.52 13.24
CA ARG A 320 14.31 -19.03 13.30
C ARG A 320 15.29 -19.99 12.64
N ALA A 321 15.10 -21.29 12.82
CA ALA A 321 15.92 -22.30 12.13
C ALA A 321 15.84 -22.14 10.61
N LEU A 322 14.63 -22.04 10.07
CA LEU A 322 14.43 -21.85 8.63
C LEU A 322 14.99 -20.50 8.15
N SER A 323 14.92 -19.46 8.98
CA SER A 323 15.49 -18.15 8.69
C SER A 323 17.03 -18.19 8.68
N HIS A 324 17.70 -18.83 9.66
CA HIS A 324 19.16 -19.01 9.67
C HIS A 324 19.66 -19.90 8.54
N ALA A 325 18.87 -20.88 8.12
CA ALA A 325 19.22 -21.74 6.99
C ALA A 325 19.21 -21.00 5.64
N TRP A 326 18.53 -19.85 5.53
CA TRP A 326 18.41 -19.13 4.26
C TRP A 326 19.65 -18.31 3.93
N ASN A 327 20.35 -18.68 2.85
CA ASN A 327 21.48 -17.90 2.33
C ASN A 327 21.01 -16.61 1.62
N ARG A 328 20.67 -15.61 2.43
CA ARG A 328 20.19 -14.30 1.93
C ARG A 328 21.21 -13.55 1.09
N ALA A 329 22.51 -13.73 1.37
CA ALA A 329 23.55 -13.08 0.58
C ALA A 329 23.61 -13.63 -0.86
N GLU A 330 23.37 -14.91 -1.06
CA GLU A 330 23.25 -15.52 -2.39
C GLU A 330 22.00 -14.97 -3.11
N ALA A 331 20.85 -14.91 -2.44
CA ALA A 331 19.61 -14.36 -2.99
C ALA A 331 19.75 -12.86 -3.30
N GLN A 332 20.34 -12.07 -2.41
CA GLN A 332 20.62 -10.65 -2.65
C GLN A 332 21.48 -10.45 -3.91
N LYS A 333 22.51 -11.27 -4.07
CA LYS A 333 23.39 -11.19 -5.24
C LYS A 333 22.66 -11.55 -6.54
N ILE A 334 21.85 -12.59 -6.54
CA ILE A 334 21.21 -13.13 -7.75
C ILE A 334 19.99 -12.29 -8.16
N ILE A 335 19.14 -11.93 -7.19
CA ILE A 335 17.87 -11.26 -7.45
C ILE A 335 18.03 -9.75 -7.41
N TYR A 336 18.74 -9.23 -6.39
CA TYR A 336 18.80 -7.80 -6.09
C TYR A 336 20.15 -7.16 -6.44
N PHE A 337 21.06 -7.90 -7.11
CA PHE A 337 22.35 -7.38 -7.62
C PHE A 337 23.20 -6.69 -6.54
N ASN A 338 23.20 -7.24 -5.31
CA ASN A 338 23.84 -6.71 -4.11
C ASN A 338 23.28 -5.33 -3.69
N THR A 339 22.04 -5.02 -4.00
CA THR A 339 21.36 -3.80 -3.55
C THR A 339 20.42 -4.08 -2.38
N GLY A 340 19.94 -3.03 -1.72
CA GLY A 340 19.10 -3.12 -0.55
C GLY A 340 19.83 -3.61 0.69
N GLU A 341 19.12 -3.82 1.79
CA GLU A 341 19.65 -4.24 3.08
C GLU A 341 19.12 -5.62 3.46
N LEU A 342 19.98 -6.52 3.92
CA LEU A 342 19.54 -7.85 4.36
C LEU A 342 18.59 -7.72 5.56
N THR A 343 17.52 -8.49 5.53
CA THR A 343 16.50 -8.49 6.57
C THR A 343 15.94 -9.90 6.80
N THR A 344 15.56 -10.19 8.02
CA THR A 344 14.79 -11.40 8.31
C THR A 344 13.37 -11.33 7.75
N GLY A 345 12.81 -10.14 7.69
CA GLY A 345 11.46 -9.79 7.28
C GLY A 345 10.88 -8.75 8.23
N THR A 346 10.77 -7.52 7.76
CA THR A 346 10.31 -6.38 8.56
C THR A 346 9.30 -5.55 7.78
N LEU A 347 8.74 -4.56 8.44
CA LEU A 347 8.04 -3.47 7.80
C LEU A 347 9.03 -2.42 7.26
N SER A 348 8.53 -1.35 6.65
CA SER A 348 9.37 -0.35 6.00
C SER A 348 10.44 0.23 6.93
N PRO A 349 11.72 0.22 6.53
CA PRO A 349 12.79 0.87 7.30
C PRO A 349 12.66 2.39 7.35
N LYS A 350 11.80 2.97 6.50
CA LYS A 350 11.59 4.41 6.37
C LYS A 350 10.40 4.93 7.16
N ALA A 351 9.68 4.04 7.85
CA ALA A 351 8.53 4.43 8.63
C ALA A 351 8.88 5.42 9.74
N ILE A 352 7.95 6.33 10.00
CA ILE A 352 8.14 7.43 10.95
C ILE A 352 8.49 6.93 12.35
N GLU A 353 8.01 5.77 12.74
CA GLU A 353 8.27 5.13 14.03
C GLU A 353 9.76 4.84 14.30
N TYR A 354 10.61 4.86 13.25
CA TYR A 354 12.05 4.58 13.34
C TYR A 354 12.93 5.81 13.13
N GLN A 355 12.34 6.99 12.90
CA GLN A 355 13.09 8.17 12.48
C GLN A 355 13.35 9.21 13.58
N PHE A 356 12.84 9.01 14.81
CA PHE A 356 12.90 10.03 15.85
C PHE A 356 14.29 10.21 16.47
N ASP A 357 14.90 9.08 16.85
CA ASP A 357 16.14 9.05 17.61
C ASP A 357 16.90 7.74 17.41
N ASP A 358 17.99 7.57 18.13
CA ASP A 358 18.81 6.37 18.03
C ASP A 358 18.14 5.13 18.67
N GLU A 359 17.29 5.32 19.70
CA GLU A 359 16.52 4.22 20.28
C GLU A 359 15.53 3.64 19.24
N ALA A 360 14.84 4.50 18.51
CA ALA A 360 13.92 4.08 17.44
C ALA A 360 14.64 3.23 16.37
N LYS A 361 15.85 3.64 15.96
CA LYS A 361 16.68 2.91 15.01
C LYS A 361 17.16 1.57 15.57
N GLU A 362 17.51 1.52 16.86
CA GLU A 362 17.90 0.27 17.53
C GLU A 362 16.74 -0.73 17.56
N ARG A 363 15.50 -0.29 17.84
CA ARG A 363 14.31 -1.14 17.80
C ARG A 363 14.09 -1.76 16.43
N TYR A 364 14.24 -0.96 15.37
CA TYR A 364 14.17 -1.50 14.02
C TYR A 364 15.27 -2.51 13.74
N ALA A 365 16.52 -2.22 14.16
CA ALA A 365 17.65 -3.13 13.95
C ALA A 365 17.48 -4.46 14.68
N GLU A 366 16.92 -4.48 15.90
CA GLU A 366 16.60 -5.71 16.63
C GLU A 366 15.66 -6.62 15.81
N TRP A 367 14.68 -6.04 15.15
CA TRP A 367 13.75 -6.79 14.30
C TRP A 367 14.41 -7.24 12.99
N ARG A 368 15.08 -6.31 12.28
CA ARG A 368 15.77 -6.58 11.02
C ARG A 368 16.77 -7.73 11.14
N ASP A 369 17.53 -7.73 12.23
CA ASP A 369 18.65 -8.65 12.42
C ASP A 369 18.25 -9.98 13.09
N LEU A 370 16.98 -10.15 13.45
CA LEU A 370 16.47 -11.39 14.05
C LEU A 370 16.68 -12.58 13.10
N ALA A 371 17.57 -13.51 13.43
CA ALA A 371 17.88 -14.70 12.63
C ALA A 371 18.17 -14.40 11.14
N VAL A 372 18.80 -13.24 10.83
CA VAL A 372 19.15 -12.83 9.47
C VAL A 372 20.45 -13.51 9.01
N GLU A 373 21.35 -13.80 9.94
CA GLU A 373 22.64 -14.43 9.68
C GLU A 373 22.46 -15.84 9.09
N TYR A 374 23.20 -16.11 8.02
CA TYR A 374 23.25 -17.47 7.44
C TYR A 374 24.09 -18.36 8.32
N ASP A 375 23.46 -19.24 9.08
CA ASP A 375 24.08 -20.20 10.00
C ASP A 375 23.31 -21.54 9.96
N PRO A 376 23.65 -22.43 9.00
CA PRO A 376 23.02 -23.74 8.91
C PRO A 376 23.25 -24.63 10.14
N ASP A 377 24.38 -24.48 10.84
CA ASP A 377 24.67 -25.27 12.05
C ASP A 377 23.72 -24.84 13.18
N MET A 378 23.54 -23.55 13.41
CA MET A 378 22.53 -23.01 14.34
C MET A 378 21.13 -23.45 13.96
N ALA A 379 20.80 -23.43 12.66
CA ALA A 379 19.50 -23.91 12.17
C ALA A 379 19.25 -25.37 12.55
N MET A 380 20.21 -26.23 12.37
CA MET A 380 20.12 -27.65 12.76
C MET A 380 20.00 -27.82 14.28
N GLU A 381 20.77 -27.08 15.08
CA GLU A 381 20.67 -27.10 16.55
C GLU A 381 19.27 -26.65 17.03
N LEU A 382 18.67 -25.63 16.42
CA LEU A 382 17.31 -25.19 16.74
C LEU A 382 16.28 -26.28 16.41
N LEU A 383 16.39 -26.92 15.24
CA LEU A 383 15.49 -28.03 14.86
C LEU A 383 15.63 -29.22 15.82
N ASP A 384 16.86 -29.57 16.20
CA ASP A 384 17.13 -30.66 17.15
C ASP A 384 16.53 -30.34 18.54
N SER A 385 16.54 -29.08 18.95
CA SER A 385 16.00 -28.64 20.26
C SER A 385 14.49 -28.80 20.40
N ILE A 386 13.79 -28.95 19.28
CA ILE A 386 12.33 -29.18 19.21
C ILE A 386 11.98 -30.57 18.68
N ASP A 387 12.91 -31.50 18.74
CA ASP A 387 12.77 -32.90 18.31
C ASP A 387 12.43 -33.08 16.80
N ILE A 388 12.74 -32.10 15.96
CA ILE A 388 12.65 -32.24 14.50
C ILE A 388 13.96 -32.80 13.99
N VAL A 389 14.08 -34.13 13.95
CA VAL A 389 15.29 -34.89 13.61
C VAL A 389 14.99 -35.94 12.55
N ASP A 390 16.03 -36.43 11.85
CA ASP A 390 15.91 -37.58 10.94
C ASP A 390 15.75 -38.88 11.75
N THR A 391 14.53 -39.43 11.74
CA THR A 391 14.20 -40.69 12.44
C THR A 391 14.18 -41.90 11.51
N THR A 392 14.31 -41.67 10.21
CA THR A 392 14.21 -42.73 9.16
C THR A 392 15.54 -43.02 8.49
N ASP A 393 16.58 -42.24 8.75
CA ASP A 393 17.94 -42.35 8.17
C ASP A 393 17.91 -42.17 6.63
N ASP A 394 16.99 -41.32 6.15
CA ASP A 394 16.85 -41.01 4.73
C ASP A 394 17.41 -39.61 4.36
N GLY A 395 17.95 -38.91 5.34
CA GLY A 395 18.52 -37.57 5.20
C GLY A 395 17.51 -36.43 5.39
N TYR A 396 16.25 -36.75 5.64
CA TYR A 396 15.21 -35.75 5.90
C TYR A 396 14.69 -35.82 7.35
N ARG A 397 14.41 -34.66 7.90
CA ARG A 397 13.88 -34.51 9.26
C ARG A 397 12.40 -34.86 9.31
N ASN A 398 11.95 -35.42 10.41
CA ASN A 398 10.59 -35.87 10.64
C ASN A 398 9.96 -35.12 11.82
N PHE A 399 8.64 -35.18 11.93
CA PHE A 399 7.95 -34.85 13.17
C PHE A 399 8.36 -35.78 14.31
N PRO A 400 8.19 -35.37 15.59
CA PRO A 400 8.56 -36.23 16.75
C PRO A 400 7.85 -37.59 16.78
N ASP A 401 6.71 -37.72 16.13
CA ASP A 401 5.97 -38.97 15.97
C ASP A 401 6.51 -39.87 14.84
N GLY A 402 7.58 -39.46 14.16
CA GLY A 402 8.20 -40.14 13.03
C GLY A 402 7.48 -39.96 11.70
N SER A 403 6.44 -39.17 11.64
CA SER A 403 5.75 -38.85 10.37
C SER A 403 6.54 -37.85 9.53
N GLU A 404 6.33 -37.90 8.23
CA GLU A 404 7.01 -37.05 7.26
C GLU A 404 6.74 -35.55 7.53
N LEU A 405 7.82 -34.77 7.54
CA LEU A 405 7.76 -33.30 7.51
C LEU A 405 8.04 -32.82 6.08
N LEU A 406 7.02 -32.32 5.39
CA LEU A 406 7.11 -31.81 4.04
C LEU A 406 6.60 -30.37 3.98
N ILE A 407 7.45 -29.45 3.60
CA ILE A 407 7.06 -28.06 3.35
C ILE A 407 6.70 -27.90 1.88
N ARG A 408 5.44 -27.53 1.60
CA ARG A 408 4.98 -27.21 0.25
C ARG A 408 5.10 -25.71 0.05
N PHE A 409 5.60 -25.31 -1.11
CA PHE A 409 5.54 -23.94 -1.59
C PHE A 409 4.27 -23.80 -2.42
N ASP A 410 3.20 -23.36 -1.81
CA ASP A 410 1.87 -23.24 -2.41
C ASP A 410 1.78 -21.96 -3.29
N ALA A 411 2.69 -21.87 -4.27
CA ALA A 411 2.77 -20.75 -5.19
C ALA A 411 1.72 -20.87 -6.31
N ASN A 412 1.23 -19.75 -6.78
CA ASN A 412 0.21 -19.70 -7.84
C ASN A 412 0.77 -19.54 -9.26
N GLY A 413 1.98 -19.97 -9.51
CA GLY A 413 2.60 -19.97 -10.83
C GLY A 413 3.16 -18.63 -11.30
N GLU A 414 3.30 -17.63 -10.45
CA GLU A 414 3.97 -16.38 -10.77
C GLU A 414 5.49 -16.58 -10.91
N GLY A 415 6.06 -15.99 -11.98
CA GLY A 415 7.48 -16.08 -12.30
C GLY A 415 8.32 -14.96 -11.66
N GLY A 416 9.47 -14.71 -12.25
CA GLY A 416 10.36 -13.60 -11.85
C GLY A 416 11.07 -13.83 -10.52
N ASP A 417 11.22 -12.76 -9.75
CA ASP A 417 11.98 -12.76 -8.50
C ASP A 417 11.39 -13.71 -7.45
N HIS A 418 10.07 -13.90 -7.44
CA HIS A 418 9.40 -14.83 -6.53
C HIS A 418 9.80 -16.28 -6.80
N ALA A 419 9.81 -16.71 -8.06
CA ALA A 419 10.18 -18.06 -8.44
C ALA A 419 11.66 -18.34 -8.10
N THR A 420 12.56 -17.43 -8.47
CA THR A 420 13.99 -17.54 -8.15
C THR A 420 14.24 -17.59 -6.65
N LYS A 421 13.55 -16.74 -5.87
CA LYS A 421 13.64 -16.75 -4.41
C LYS A 421 13.16 -18.08 -3.83
N ASN A 422 12.04 -18.62 -4.32
CA ASN A 422 11.50 -19.90 -3.83
C ASN A 422 12.46 -21.06 -4.08
N GLU A 423 13.08 -21.12 -5.25
CA GLU A 423 14.09 -22.15 -5.57
C GLU A 423 15.32 -22.07 -4.65
N LEU A 424 15.85 -20.86 -4.41
CA LEU A 424 16.99 -20.65 -3.52
C LEU A 424 16.66 -21.00 -2.07
N LEU A 425 15.44 -20.63 -1.62
CA LEU A 425 14.97 -20.92 -0.28
C LEU A 425 14.78 -22.42 -0.06
N ALA A 426 14.12 -23.12 -0.97
CA ALA A 426 13.91 -24.56 -0.92
C ALA A 426 15.26 -25.31 -0.88
N LYS A 427 16.20 -24.94 -1.76
CA LYS A 427 17.56 -25.49 -1.74
C LYS A 427 18.24 -25.33 -0.37
N SER A 428 18.18 -24.13 0.21
CA SER A 428 18.78 -23.86 1.53
C SER A 428 18.16 -24.72 2.64
N TRP A 429 16.85 -24.93 2.59
CA TRP A 429 16.15 -25.77 3.58
C TRP A 429 16.43 -27.26 3.40
N GLU A 430 16.58 -27.74 2.17
CA GLU A 430 16.96 -29.13 1.88
C GLU A 430 18.38 -29.44 2.37
N GLU A 431 19.30 -28.47 2.34
CA GLU A 431 20.66 -28.63 2.88
C GLU A 431 20.69 -28.90 4.39
N ILE A 432 19.66 -28.49 5.14
CA ILE A 432 19.52 -28.79 6.59
C ILE A 432 18.54 -29.95 6.87
N GLY A 433 18.13 -30.69 5.84
CA GLY A 433 17.25 -31.86 5.93
C GLY A 433 15.76 -31.57 6.00
N ILE A 434 15.31 -30.37 5.65
CA ILE A 434 13.87 -30.06 5.51
C ILE A 434 13.43 -30.40 4.08
N LYS A 435 12.55 -31.38 3.95
CA LYS A 435 12.00 -31.78 2.66
C LYS A 435 11.06 -30.73 2.10
N THR A 436 11.24 -30.35 0.83
CA THR A 436 10.43 -29.32 0.17
C THR A 436 9.74 -29.83 -1.10
N MET A 437 8.68 -29.15 -1.50
CA MET A 437 7.97 -29.43 -2.76
C MET A 437 7.36 -28.15 -3.32
N MET A 438 7.66 -27.82 -4.58
CA MET A 438 6.97 -26.76 -5.30
C MET A 438 5.57 -27.24 -5.70
N ASN A 439 4.55 -26.53 -5.21
CA ASN A 439 3.16 -26.81 -5.48
C ASN A 439 2.52 -25.58 -6.11
N ILE A 440 2.10 -25.67 -7.37
CA ILE A 440 1.50 -24.56 -8.11
C ILE A 440 -0.01 -24.70 -8.05
N ILE A 441 -0.68 -23.71 -7.46
CA ILE A 441 -2.14 -23.61 -7.41
C ILE A 441 -2.56 -22.64 -8.51
N PRO A 442 -3.16 -23.12 -9.60
CA PRO A 442 -3.43 -22.29 -10.79
C PRO A 442 -4.59 -21.31 -10.59
N SER A 443 -5.49 -21.57 -9.61
CA SER A 443 -6.63 -20.69 -9.28
C SER A 443 -7.14 -21.00 -7.88
N GLY A 444 -7.86 -20.05 -7.26
CA GLY A 444 -8.48 -20.25 -5.94
C GLY A 444 -7.49 -20.20 -4.76
N PHE A 445 -6.27 -19.75 -4.97
CA PHE A 445 -5.27 -19.67 -3.91
C PHE A 445 -5.74 -18.79 -2.73
N SER A 446 -6.34 -17.64 -3.00
CA SER A 446 -6.80 -16.71 -1.96
C SER A 446 -7.89 -17.33 -1.08
N GLU A 447 -8.80 -18.10 -1.65
CA GLU A 447 -9.84 -18.82 -0.91
C GLU A 447 -9.22 -19.92 -0.04
N MET A 448 -8.29 -20.71 -0.57
CA MET A 448 -7.57 -21.74 0.19
C MET A 448 -6.75 -21.13 1.32
N TRP A 449 -6.12 -19.99 1.09
CA TRP A 449 -5.38 -19.24 2.11
C TRP A 449 -6.29 -18.83 3.26
N ARG A 450 -7.43 -18.18 2.94
CA ARG A 450 -8.43 -17.72 3.91
C ARG A 450 -9.15 -18.84 4.64
N ALA A 451 -9.16 -20.04 4.07
CA ALA A 451 -9.72 -21.25 4.67
C ALA A 451 -8.70 -22.04 5.50
N GLY A 452 -7.43 -21.59 5.59
CA GLY A 452 -6.37 -22.32 6.27
C GLY A 452 -5.92 -23.61 5.57
N GLU A 453 -6.15 -23.74 4.26
CA GLU A 453 -5.86 -24.93 3.45
C GLU A 453 -4.56 -24.81 2.66
N ALA A 454 -4.09 -23.59 2.38
CA ALA A 454 -2.76 -23.34 1.84
C ALA A 454 -1.76 -23.19 3.00
N MET A 455 -0.60 -23.85 2.86
CA MET A 455 0.41 -23.96 3.91
C MET A 455 1.22 -22.69 4.09
N ASP A 456 1.52 -22.01 2.99
CA ASP A 456 2.37 -20.83 2.96
C ASP A 456 1.92 -19.84 1.87
N HIS A 457 2.53 -18.63 1.94
CA HIS A 457 2.44 -17.63 0.92
C HIS A 457 3.86 -17.20 0.54
N CYS A 458 4.28 -17.50 -0.69
CA CYS A 458 5.67 -17.37 -1.13
C CYS A 458 5.88 -16.40 -2.30
N ARG A 459 5.00 -15.43 -2.48
CA ARG A 459 5.00 -14.52 -3.63
C ARG A 459 4.62 -13.08 -3.31
N TRP A 460 4.87 -12.60 -2.15
CA TRP A 460 4.52 -11.25 -1.76
C TRP A 460 5.74 -10.45 -1.31
N GLU A 461 5.57 -9.14 -1.24
CA GLU A 461 6.51 -8.20 -0.63
C GLU A 461 5.77 -7.36 0.42
N VAL A 462 6.47 -6.83 1.40
CA VAL A 462 5.85 -5.97 2.40
C VAL A 462 5.73 -4.55 1.86
N GLY A 463 4.50 -4.18 1.58
CA GLY A 463 4.15 -2.83 1.22
C GLY A 463 3.27 -2.22 2.32
N ASP A 464 3.86 -1.49 3.27
CA ASP A 464 3.16 -0.98 4.45
C ASP A 464 3.21 0.55 4.62
N GLY A 465 4.16 1.26 4.13
CA GLY A 465 4.20 2.72 4.13
C GLY A 465 4.90 3.41 5.28
N PRO A 466 4.80 4.74 5.32
CA PRO A 466 5.55 5.57 6.24
C PRO A 466 5.02 5.58 7.67
N ASN A 467 3.83 5.03 7.91
CA ASN A 467 3.18 4.97 9.22
C ASN A 467 2.47 3.62 9.38
N HIS A 468 2.99 2.77 10.25
CA HIS A 468 2.50 1.40 10.41
C HIS A 468 1.08 1.30 10.94
N LEU A 469 0.58 2.31 11.66
CA LEU A 469 -0.78 2.32 12.18
C LEU A 469 -1.83 2.71 11.12
N VAL A 470 -1.41 3.32 10.03
CA VAL A 470 -2.31 3.62 8.90
C VAL A 470 -2.53 2.39 8.03
N PHE A 471 -1.52 1.52 7.91
CA PHE A 471 -1.63 0.24 7.21
C PHE A 471 -1.08 -0.92 8.08
N PRO A 472 -1.78 -1.29 9.18
CA PRO A 472 -1.24 -2.15 10.22
C PRO A 472 -1.27 -3.65 9.91
N GLN A 473 -1.82 -4.07 8.77
CA GLN A 473 -2.16 -5.47 8.48
C GLN A 473 -0.98 -6.45 8.47
N TRP A 474 0.25 -5.96 8.24
CA TRP A 474 1.45 -6.77 8.36
C TRP A 474 1.94 -6.88 9.80
N LEU A 475 1.75 -5.81 10.58
CA LEU A 475 2.14 -5.76 11.99
C LEU A 475 1.16 -6.52 12.88
N VAL A 476 -0.14 -6.40 12.59
CA VAL A 476 -1.23 -6.99 13.39
C VAL A 476 -2.21 -7.72 12.49
N PRO A 477 -2.55 -9.00 12.74
CA PRO A 477 -3.52 -9.72 11.93
C PRO A 477 -4.93 -9.23 12.25
N ILE A 478 -5.41 -8.28 11.45
CA ILE A 478 -6.74 -7.67 11.56
C ILE A 478 -7.64 -7.94 10.36
N GLY A 479 -7.14 -8.67 9.38
CA GLY A 479 -7.84 -9.12 8.16
C GLY A 479 -7.36 -10.50 7.74
N ASP A 480 -7.97 -11.06 6.71
CA ASP A 480 -7.81 -12.46 6.29
C ASP A 480 -6.76 -12.67 5.18
N GLU A 481 -5.92 -11.69 4.92
CA GLU A 481 -4.98 -11.75 3.79
C GLU A 481 -3.52 -12.02 4.20
N ARG A 482 -3.15 -11.78 5.47
CA ARG A 482 -1.76 -11.83 5.94
C ARG A 482 -1.50 -13.13 6.72
N TRP A 483 -0.41 -13.20 7.45
CA TRP A 483 0.19 -14.40 8.05
C TRP A 483 -0.71 -15.19 9.04
N ALA A 484 -1.78 -14.62 9.59
CA ALA A 484 -2.77 -15.32 10.43
C ALA A 484 -4.20 -15.00 9.95
N PRO A 485 -4.64 -15.58 8.81
CA PRO A 485 -5.87 -15.17 8.13
C PRO A 485 -7.16 -15.44 8.92
N LEU A 486 -7.27 -16.57 9.63
CA LEU A 486 -8.48 -16.89 10.39
C LEU A 486 -8.59 -16.07 11.67
N GLN A 487 -7.46 -15.83 12.34
CA GLN A 487 -7.42 -14.93 13.50
C GLN A 487 -7.68 -13.48 13.07
N GLY A 488 -7.08 -13.02 11.98
CA GLY A 488 -7.39 -11.72 11.40
C GLY A 488 -8.87 -11.58 11.03
N ARG A 489 -9.50 -12.64 10.52
CA ARG A 489 -10.93 -12.66 10.26
C ARG A 489 -11.74 -12.58 11.57
N MET A 490 -11.31 -13.26 12.63
CA MET A 490 -11.96 -13.15 13.94
C MET A 490 -11.93 -11.70 14.45
N TYR A 491 -10.82 -10.99 14.24
CA TYR A 491 -10.74 -9.57 14.57
C TYR A 491 -11.73 -8.74 13.72
N SER A 492 -11.78 -8.98 12.42
CA SER A 492 -12.59 -8.19 11.47
C SER A 492 -14.11 -8.35 11.66
N VAL A 493 -14.57 -9.43 12.28
CA VAL A 493 -16.01 -9.62 12.56
C VAL A 493 -16.48 -8.97 13.87
N ARG A 494 -15.58 -8.37 14.65
CA ARG A 494 -15.93 -7.61 15.87
C ARG A 494 -16.86 -6.45 15.51
N GLY A 495 -17.92 -6.24 16.31
CA GLY A 495 -18.94 -5.23 16.05
C GLY A 495 -19.91 -5.57 14.92
N THR A 496 -19.81 -6.75 14.33
CA THR A 496 -20.76 -7.23 13.30
C THR A 496 -21.73 -8.27 13.86
N GLU A 497 -22.75 -8.64 13.08
CA GLU A 497 -23.69 -9.72 13.42
C GLU A 497 -23.01 -11.09 13.62
N LYS A 498 -21.76 -11.24 13.15
CA LYS A 498 -21.00 -12.49 13.27
C LYS A 498 -20.21 -12.59 14.59
N GLU A 499 -20.07 -11.50 15.32
CA GLU A 499 -19.37 -11.51 16.60
C GLU A 499 -20.07 -12.46 17.60
N GLY A 500 -19.29 -13.32 18.25
CA GLY A 500 -19.79 -14.28 19.23
C GLY A 500 -20.70 -15.38 18.68
N THR A 501 -20.87 -15.47 17.35
CA THR A 501 -21.64 -16.54 16.72
C THR A 501 -20.77 -17.76 16.40
N GLU A 502 -21.41 -18.93 16.23
CA GLU A 502 -20.76 -20.18 15.79
C GLU A 502 -19.62 -20.67 16.72
N GLY A 503 -19.66 -20.33 18.02
CA GLY A 503 -18.64 -20.73 18.98
C GLY A 503 -18.47 -22.26 19.13
N ASP A 504 -19.53 -23.02 18.89
CA ASP A 504 -19.52 -24.49 18.92
C ASP A 504 -19.18 -25.15 17.57
N VAL A 505 -18.94 -24.32 16.51
CA VAL A 505 -18.56 -24.80 15.18
C VAL A 505 -17.05 -24.83 15.07
N ASP A 506 -16.50 -25.85 14.40
CA ASP A 506 -15.08 -25.93 14.07
C ASP A 506 -14.62 -24.64 13.39
N PRO A 507 -13.54 -23.99 13.84
CA PRO A 507 -13.08 -22.69 13.32
C PRO A 507 -12.96 -22.60 11.80
N TRP A 508 -12.53 -23.68 11.15
CA TRP A 508 -12.39 -23.75 9.69
C TRP A 508 -13.71 -23.97 8.95
N GLU A 509 -14.79 -24.36 9.66
CA GLU A 509 -16.13 -24.57 9.10
C GLU A 509 -17.09 -23.39 9.40
N ARG A 510 -16.67 -22.43 10.23
CA ARG A 510 -17.44 -21.19 10.50
C ARG A 510 -17.63 -20.39 9.21
N GLN A 511 -18.65 -19.55 9.16
CA GLN A 511 -18.96 -18.72 7.98
C GLN A 511 -18.92 -17.22 8.31
N PRO A 512 -17.84 -16.53 7.94
CA PRO A 512 -16.60 -17.02 7.31
C PRO A 512 -15.72 -17.81 8.29
N PRO A 513 -14.75 -18.63 7.79
CA PRO A 513 -13.76 -19.30 8.64
C PRO A 513 -13.02 -18.31 9.52
N ARG A 514 -12.93 -18.59 10.83
CA ARG A 514 -12.29 -17.70 11.81
C ARG A 514 -11.88 -18.46 13.07
N LEU A 515 -10.74 -18.09 13.61
CA LEU A 515 -10.12 -18.75 14.75
C LEU A 515 -9.89 -17.75 15.88
N ASP A 516 -10.30 -18.12 17.09
CA ASP A 516 -9.99 -17.34 18.29
C ASP A 516 -8.47 -17.38 18.58
N PRO A 517 -7.84 -16.26 19.02
CA PRO A 517 -6.45 -16.27 19.42
C PRO A 517 -6.25 -17.09 20.70
N GLU A 518 -5.04 -17.55 20.92
CA GLU A 518 -4.68 -18.19 22.19
C GLU A 518 -4.74 -17.16 23.32
N PRO A 519 -5.47 -17.44 24.44
CA PRO A 519 -5.52 -16.54 25.57
C PRO A 519 -4.14 -16.19 26.12
N GLY A 520 -3.79 -14.90 26.21
CA GLY A 520 -2.48 -14.39 26.60
C GLY A 520 -1.37 -14.63 25.57
N GLY A 521 -1.74 -15.12 24.40
CA GLY A 521 -0.80 -15.39 23.29
C GLY A 521 -0.36 -14.13 22.55
N PRO A 522 0.58 -14.27 21.60
CA PRO A 522 1.15 -13.14 20.87
C PRO A 522 0.10 -12.31 20.09
N ILE A 523 -0.83 -12.98 19.41
CA ILE A 523 -1.84 -12.29 18.59
C ILE A 523 -2.84 -11.54 19.45
N GLU A 524 -3.31 -12.11 20.57
CA GLU A 524 -4.19 -11.38 21.48
C GLU A 524 -3.51 -10.11 22.02
N LYS A 525 -2.23 -10.20 22.42
CA LYS A 525 -1.44 -9.03 22.86
C LYS A 525 -1.25 -8.00 21.74
N LEU A 526 -1.01 -8.42 20.51
CA LEU A 526 -0.95 -7.51 19.36
C LEU A 526 -2.27 -6.76 19.19
N TRP A 527 -3.40 -7.44 19.30
CA TRP A 527 -4.72 -6.81 19.24
C TRP A 527 -4.96 -5.82 20.37
N GLU A 528 -4.61 -6.17 21.62
CA GLU A 528 -4.74 -5.30 22.78
C GLU A 528 -3.95 -4.00 22.62
N ILE A 529 -2.68 -4.09 22.18
CA ILE A 529 -1.85 -2.92 21.95
C ILE A 529 -2.39 -2.11 20.78
N TYR A 530 -2.75 -2.75 19.66
CA TYR A 530 -3.30 -2.06 18.51
C TYR A 530 -4.61 -1.32 18.83
N ASP A 531 -5.53 -1.95 19.57
CA ASP A 531 -6.77 -1.30 20.00
C ASP A 531 -6.48 -0.09 20.88
N ALA A 532 -5.48 -0.17 21.76
CA ALA A 532 -5.06 0.97 22.57
C ALA A 532 -4.48 2.12 21.73
N THR A 533 -3.76 1.84 20.63
CA THR A 533 -3.24 2.91 19.75
C THR A 533 -4.33 3.72 19.08
N LYS A 534 -5.50 3.13 18.84
CA LYS A 534 -6.62 3.80 18.16
C LYS A 534 -7.26 4.92 18.98
N VAL A 535 -7.06 4.92 20.29
CA VAL A 535 -7.62 5.92 21.20
C VAL A 535 -6.56 6.77 21.89
N GLU A 536 -5.28 6.49 21.70
CA GLU A 536 -4.16 7.23 22.29
C GLU A 536 -3.90 8.53 21.51
N PRO A 537 -4.16 9.73 22.08
CA PRO A 537 -4.00 10.98 21.37
C PRO A 537 -2.53 11.42 21.21
N ASP A 538 -1.63 10.99 22.11
CA ASP A 538 -0.21 11.36 22.05
C ASP A 538 0.54 10.54 21.00
N THR A 539 1.14 11.23 20.05
CA THR A 539 1.81 10.61 18.91
C THR A 539 3.03 9.80 19.34
N MET A 540 3.85 10.31 20.26
CA MET A 540 5.05 9.61 20.71
C MET A 540 4.69 8.34 21.50
N THR A 541 3.63 8.40 22.30
CA THR A 541 3.10 7.23 23.01
C THR A 541 2.65 6.17 22.00
N ARG A 542 1.94 6.55 20.92
CA ARG A 542 1.56 5.62 19.86
C ARG A 542 2.77 4.96 19.18
N HIS A 543 3.84 5.73 18.87
CA HIS A 543 5.04 5.15 18.28
C HIS A 543 5.71 4.12 19.20
N LYS A 544 5.75 4.39 20.51
CA LYS A 544 6.26 3.41 21.49
C LYS A 544 5.39 2.16 21.59
N MET A 545 4.07 2.30 21.43
CA MET A 545 3.17 1.14 21.32
C MET A 545 3.46 0.30 20.07
N VAL A 546 3.83 0.93 18.96
CA VAL A 546 4.31 0.18 17.77
C VAL A 546 5.59 -0.59 18.09
N TRP A 547 6.54 -0.01 18.85
CA TRP A 547 7.73 -0.73 19.30
C TRP A 547 7.40 -1.92 20.20
N ASP A 548 6.37 -1.82 21.04
CA ASP A 548 5.91 -2.94 21.86
C ASP A 548 5.33 -4.07 20.99
N MET A 549 4.60 -3.75 19.92
CA MET A 549 4.15 -4.75 18.94
C MET A 549 5.32 -5.38 18.17
N MET A 550 6.32 -4.59 17.76
CA MET A 550 7.54 -5.10 17.13
C MET A 550 8.28 -6.08 18.06
N LYS A 551 8.33 -5.79 19.35
CA LYS A 551 8.94 -6.68 20.33
C LYS A 551 8.26 -8.06 20.36
N ILE A 552 6.93 -8.12 20.18
CA ILE A 552 6.22 -9.40 20.05
C ILE A 552 6.66 -10.14 18.79
N HIS A 553 6.87 -9.45 17.66
CA HIS A 553 7.44 -10.06 16.46
C HIS A 553 8.86 -10.60 16.69
N VAL A 554 9.69 -9.87 17.43
CA VAL A 554 11.05 -10.34 17.79
C VAL A 554 11.01 -11.55 18.72
N GLU A 555 10.13 -11.57 19.71
CA GLU A 555 10.06 -12.65 20.70
C GLU A 555 9.41 -13.92 20.14
N SER A 556 8.36 -13.79 19.33
CA SER A 556 7.51 -14.89 18.88
C SER A 556 7.65 -15.26 17.39
N GLY A 557 8.40 -14.46 16.62
CA GLY A 557 8.61 -14.66 15.18
C GLY A 557 9.98 -15.27 14.83
N PRO A 558 10.35 -15.13 13.53
CA PRO A 558 9.79 -14.24 12.49
C PRO A 558 8.49 -14.78 11.86
N TYR A 559 7.43 -14.01 11.86
CA TYR A 559 6.16 -14.44 11.23
C TYR A 559 6.21 -14.42 9.70
N PHE A 560 7.12 -13.66 9.12
CA PHE A 560 7.44 -13.67 7.69
C PHE A 560 8.95 -13.56 7.49
N MET A 561 9.44 -14.19 6.44
CA MET A 561 10.86 -14.29 6.11
C MET A 561 11.13 -13.54 4.81
N GLY A 562 11.84 -12.42 4.94
CA GLY A 562 12.32 -11.62 3.83
C GLY A 562 13.77 -11.92 3.47
N CYS A 563 14.21 -11.29 2.40
CA CYS A 563 15.60 -11.33 1.97
C CYS A 563 16.25 -9.96 2.07
N VAL A 564 15.63 -8.96 1.44
CA VAL A 564 16.18 -7.62 1.27
C VAL A 564 15.10 -6.59 1.55
N ALA A 565 15.40 -5.64 2.44
CA ALA A 565 14.60 -4.45 2.65
C ALA A 565 15.04 -3.35 1.67
N ASN A 566 14.09 -2.50 1.29
CA ASN A 566 14.32 -1.32 0.49
C ASN A 566 15.18 -1.55 -0.77
N PRO A 567 14.87 -2.57 -1.61
CA PRO A 567 15.56 -2.71 -2.89
C PRO A 567 15.25 -1.48 -3.76
N PRO A 568 16.14 -1.09 -4.68
CA PRO A 568 15.87 0.04 -5.56
C PRO A 568 14.79 -0.31 -6.59
N ARG A 569 13.98 0.68 -6.94
CA ARG A 569 13.04 0.65 -8.05
C ARG A 569 13.56 1.42 -9.24
N LEU A 570 13.27 0.94 -10.44
CA LEU A 570 13.63 1.60 -11.68
C LEU A 570 12.61 2.67 -12.03
N LEU A 571 13.11 3.81 -12.47
CA LEU A 571 12.33 4.92 -13.01
C LEU A 571 12.93 5.29 -14.38
N HIS A 572 12.11 5.27 -15.42
CA HIS A 572 12.52 5.65 -16.77
C HIS A 572 11.98 7.03 -17.09
N VAL A 573 12.86 7.96 -17.41
CA VAL A 573 12.51 9.38 -17.62
C VAL A 573 13.08 9.86 -18.94
N SER A 574 12.28 10.54 -19.74
CA SER A 574 12.77 11.22 -20.95
C SER A 574 13.88 12.22 -20.61
N LYS A 575 14.97 12.17 -21.36
CA LYS A 575 16.08 13.12 -21.21
C LYS A 575 15.68 14.57 -21.46
N ASP A 576 14.55 14.80 -22.10
CA ASP A 576 14.01 16.13 -22.36
C ASP A 576 13.06 16.61 -21.24
N MET A 577 12.57 15.70 -20.39
CA MET A 577 11.71 16.04 -19.25
C MET A 577 12.53 16.65 -18.11
N ARG A 578 11.98 17.64 -17.46
CA ARG A 578 12.60 18.40 -16.36
C ARG A 578 11.69 18.35 -15.12
N ASN A 579 12.25 18.73 -13.98
CA ASN A 579 11.60 18.72 -12.68
C ASN A 579 11.16 17.33 -12.23
N VAL A 580 11.79 16.27 -12.74
CA VAL A 580 11.62 14.90 -12.23
C VAL A 580 12.75 14.63 -11.25
N PRO A 581 12.46 14.29 -9.99
CA PRO A 581 13.50 14.12 -8.97
C PRO A 581 14.44 12.95 -9.27
N ILE A 582 15.65 13.05 -8.77
CA ILE A 582 16.56 11.92 -8.58
C ILE A 582 16.53 11.48 -7.11
N ARG A 583 17.08 10.32 -6.80
CA ARG A 583 17.09 9.76 -5.44
C ARG A 583 17.59 10.76 -4.38
N ASP A 584 18.65 11.51 -4.70
CA ASP A 584 19.30 12.44 -3.78
C ASP A 584 18.49 13.75 -3.57
N ASP A 585 17.49 14.02 -4.40
CA ASP A 585 16.55 15.14 -4.23
C ASP A 585 15.46 14.81 -3.19
N LEU A 586 15.27 13.53 -2.87
CA LEU A 586 14.22 13.03 -2.00
C LEU A 586 14.73 12.85 -0.57
N VAL A 587 13.91 13.18 0.43
CA VAL A 587 14.33 13.26 1.84
C VAL A 587 14.85 11.92 2.36
N THR A 588 14.19 10.82 1.99
CA THR A 588 14.61 9.46 2.37
C THR A 588 15.08 8.63 1.17
N GLY A 589 15.27 9.25 0.00
CA GLY A 589 15.61 8.56 -1.24
C GLY A 589 14.42 8.02 -2.02
N GLY A 590 13.22 8.40 -1.62
CA GLY A 590 11.95 8.04 -2.24
C GLY A 590 11.20 6.92 -1.54
N PHE A 591 9.96 6.79 -1.94
CA PHE A 591 9.04 5.76 -1.48
C PHE A 591 8.25 5.27 -2.70
N GLY A 592 8.84 4.31 -3.41
CA GLY A 592 8.33 3.87 -4.70
C GLY A 592 7.19 2.86 -4.63
N ASN A 593 6.48 2.76 -3.49
CA ASN A 593 5.31 1.92 -3.37
C ASN A 593 4.04 2.78 -3.43
N PRO A 594 3.27 2.71 -4.53
CA PRO A 594 2.12 3.58 -4.74
C PRO A 594 0.96 3.32 -3.80
N TRP A 595 0.88 2.09 -3.27
CA TRP A 595 -0.25 1.66 -2.43
C TRP A 595 -0.25 2.30 -1.04
N ILE A 596 0.84 2.91 -0.65
CA ILE A 596 1.08 3.28 0.73
C ILE A 596 1.45 4.74 0.92
N LEU A 597 2.01 5.35 -0.11
CA LEU A 597 2.29 6.77 -0.17
C LEU A 597 1.82 7.30 -1.52
N PRO A 598 0.92 8.29 -1.54
CA PRO A 598 0.50 8.91 -2.78
C PRO A 598 1.71 9.46 -3.54
N HIS A 599 1.89 9.03 -4.77
CA HIS A 599 3.00 9.45 -5.60
C HIS A 599 3.12 10.96 -5.78
N PRO A 600 2.02 11.75 -5.83
CA PRO A 600 2.15 13.20 -5.83
C PRO A 600 3.01 13.73 -4.69
N ALA A 601 2.97 13.07 -3.52
CA ALA A 601 3.79 13.46 -2.37
C ALA A 601 5.30 13.19 -2.56
N VAL A 602 5.66 12.29 -3.48
CA VAL A 602 7.06 11.95 -3.80
C VAL A 602 7.53 12.71 -5.04
N TRP A 603 6.74 12.67 -6.12
CA TRP A 603 7.17 13.17 -7.42
C TRP A 603 6.77 14.62 -7.70
N ASN A 604 5.61 15.06 -7.21
CA ASN A 604 4.94 16.30 -7.60
C ASN A 604 4.87 16.46 -9.13
N PRO A 605 4.21 15.54 -9.84
CA PRO A 605 4.30 15.45 -11.30
C PRO A 605 3.70 16.65 -12.04
N GLU A 606 2.88 17.45 -11.39
CA GLU A 606 2.34 18.68 -11.93
C GLU A 606 3.39 19.75 -12.25
N ILE A 607 4.61 19.62 -11.69
CA ILE A 607 5.73 20.51 -12.02
C ILE A 607 6.61 19.96 -13.16
N PHE A 608 6.31 18.79 -13.72
CA PHE A 608 7.06 18.23 -14.86
C PHE A 608 6.83 19.06 -16.12
N TYR A 609 7.88 19.22 -16.94
CA TYR A 609 7.82 19.94 -18.22
C TYR A 609 8.89 19.48 -19.21
N TYR A 610 8.76 19.88 -20.49
CA TYR A 610 9.73 19.64 -21.56
C TYR A 610 10.56 20.84 -21.93
#